data_17e1050abe1bbebfe9fc7cfca21c3482
#
_entry.id   17e1050abe1bbebfe9fc7cfca21c3482
#
_cell.length_a   1.000
_cell.length_b   1.000
_cell.length_c   1.000
_cell.angle_alpha   90.00
_cell.angle_beta   90.00
_cell.angle_gamma   90.00
#
_symmetry.space_group_name_H-M   'P 1'
#
loop_
_entity.id
_entity.type
_entity.pdbx_description
1 polymer ?
#
loop_
_entity_poly.entity_id
_entity_poly.type
_entity_poly.pdbx_seq_one_letter_code
_entity_poly.pdbx_strand_id
1 'polypeptide(L)'
;MTKVLIIGSGAREHALAQTFLKSPQVDEVIVTPGNDGMTDDHLRRVEIPVTNLIELRDFANQEHVDLTFVGNEEPLTLGIVDVFTEASLKIFGPTKKAAQLEGSKSFTKNILQKYNIPTAQSMTVTSFNEANQAIAKFGFPIVFKLDGLALGKGVTIIENAADAQVYLEKLYTQNVDVKLVIEEYLKGVEFSVFTLVGQNGAMTHAPLAQDHKRRFDGDEGPNTGGMGAYSPVKWISDQIRQETIETLVNPTVKAMVEEHASFTGVLYTGVMLTEEGPKVIEFNVRFGDPEAQVVLPQFEGDFYQLILQLLSGEKPASHWQEEEVYVGVVLAAKGYPERPQTGAIVPQIPLVTNYAGVKMANTVLHANGGRVATVIAHDKNVKLAQEKVYNVLDKTPMDLQYRHDIAYQAVKK
;
A
#
# COMPACT_ATOMS: atom_id res chain seq x y z
N MET A 1 -25.25 18.02 3.03
CA MET A 1 -24.72 16.82 3.70
C MET A 1 -23.58 16.31 2.84
N THR A 2 -22.35 16.47 3.33
CA THR A 2 -21.15 16.13 2.55
C THR A 2 -20.86 14.64 2.69
N LYS A 3 -20.81 13.93 1.58
CA LYS A 3 -20.59 12.49 1.51
C LYS A 3 -19.26 12.15 0.85
N VAL A 4 -18.49 11.29 1.48
CA VAL A 4 -17.26 10.74 0.92
C VAL A 4 -17.47 9.26 0.62
N LEU A 5 -17.16 8.80 -0.59
CA LEU A 5 -17.16 7.39 -0.98
C LEU A 5 -15.73 6.87 -0.97
N ILE A 6 -15.50 5.77 -0.26
CA ILE A 6 -14.22 5.05 -0.25
C ILE A 6 -14.40 3.70 -0.94
N ILE A 7 -13.55 3.41 -1.92
CA ILE A 7 -13.59 2.16 -2.68
C ILE A 7 -12.52 1.21 -2.19
N GLY A 8 -12.96 0.07 -1.65
CA GLY A 8 -12.14 -0.99 -1.09
C GLY A 8 -12.76 -1.62 0.17
N SER A 9 -12.08 -2.59 0.77
CA SER A 9 -12.65 -3.39 1.88
C SER A 9 -11.64 -3.74 2.98
N GLY A 10 -10.40 -3.31 2.86
CA GLY A 10 -9.31 -3.66 3.78
C GLY A 10 -9.22 -2.76 5.02
N ALA A 11 -8.24 -3.05 5.85
CA ALA A 11 -7.91 -2.23 7.02
C ALA A 11 -7.42 -0.82 6.62
N ARG A 12 -6.80 -0.68 5.46
CA ARG A 12 -6.44 0.59 4.83
C ARG A 12 -7.67 1.47 4.58
N GLU A 13 -8.72 0.92 3.97
CA GLU A 13 -9.95 1.65 3.70
C GLU A 13 -10.69 2.00 5.00
N HIS A 14 -10.62 1.16 6.02
CA HIS A 14 -11.13 1.48 7.34
C HIS A 14 -10.37 2.67 7.98
N ALA A 15 -9.04 2.67 7.91
CA ALA A 15 -8.23 3.79 8.39
C ALA A 15 -8.50 5.09 7.61
N LEU A 16 -8.69 5.01 6.29
CA LEU A 16 -9.11 6.14 5.46
C LEU A 16 -10.48 6.67 5.89
N ALA A 17 -11.46 5.78 6.13
CA ALA A 17 -12.80 6.18 6.58
C ALA A 17 -12.73 6.94 7.91
N GLN A 18 -12.01 6.40 8.89
CA GLN A 18 -11.80 7.06 10.19
C GLN A 18 -11.08 8.42 10.04
N THR A 19 -10.19 8.56 9.06
CA THR A 19 -9.48 9.81 8.80
C THR A 19 -10.42 10.87 8.19
N PHE A 20 -11.27 10.50 7.24
CA PHE A 20 -12.28 11.40 6.68
C PHE A 20 -13.35 11.80 7.69
N LEU A 21 -13.76 10.89 8.58
CA LEU A 21 -14.74 11.16 9.65
C LEU A 21 -14.24 12.18 10.69
N LYS A 22 -12.92 12.44 10.76
CA LYS A 22 -12.39 13.53 11.61
C LYS A 22 -12.59 14.92 11.00
N SER A 23 -12.91 15.01 9.70
CA SER A 23 -13.19 16.30 9.05
C SER A 23 -14.53 16.86 9.54
N PRO A 24 -14.55 18.13 10.02
CA PRO A 24 -15.82 18.78 10.40
C PRO A 24 -16.74 19.06 9.22
N GLN A 25 -16.26 18.88 8.00
CA GLN A 25 -17.02 19.09 6.77
C GLN A 25 -17.72 17.81 6.28
N VAL A 26 -17.32 16.63 6.76
CA VAL A 26 -17.85 15.34 6.30
C VAL A 26 -18.97 14.86 7.21
N ASP A 27 -20.16 14.72 6.65
CA ASP A 27 -21.34 14.25 7.38
C ASP A 27 -21.49 12.73 7.34
N GLU A 28 -21.07 12.09 6.26
CA GLU A 28 -21.17 10.64 6.05
C GLU A 28 -19.98 10.12 5.23
N VAL A 29 -19.42 8.98 5.66
CA VAL A 29 -18.48 8.20 4.85
C VAL A 29 -19.15 6.90 4.40
N ILE A 30 -19.13 6.63 3.11
CA ILE A 30 -19.64 5.38 2.52
C ILE A 30 -18.45 4.55 2.09
N VAL A 31 -18.40 3.27 2.48
CA VAL A 31 -17.32 2.36 2.06
C VAL A 31 -17.91 1.22 1.24
N THR A 32 -17.30 0.93 0.11
CA THR A 32 -17.77 -0.12 -0.79
C THR A 32 -16.63 -1.02 -1.30
N PRO A 33 -16.75 -2.36 -1.19
CA PRO A 33 -17.79 -3.10 -0.49
C PRO A 33 -17.64 -3.02 1.04
N GLY A 34 -16.50 -2.54 1.57
CA GLY A 34 -16.22 -2.50 3.00
C GLY A 34 -16.15 -3.90 3.63
N ASN A 35 -16.15 -3.96 4.95
CA ASN A 35 -16.23 -5.21 5.72
C ASN A 35 -17.07 -5.02 6.99
N ASP A 36 -17.50 -6.12 7.62
CA ASP A 36 -18.43 -6.09 8.75
C ASP A 36 -17.85 -5.52 10.06
N GLY A 37 -16.53 -5.26 10.10
CA GLY A 37 -15.88 -4.57 11.22
C GLY A 37 -15.92 -3.06 11.13
N MET A 38 -16.36 -2.49 10.02
CA MET A 38 -16.48 -1.05 9.81
C MET A 38 -17.82 -0.56 10.37
N THR A 39 -17.85 -0.30 11.67
CA THR A 39 -19.08 0.04 12.42
C THR A 39 -19.00 1.40 13.10
N ASP A 40 -18.11 2.27 12.64
CA ASP A 40 -17.93 3.62 13.16
C ASP A 40 -19.20 4.47 12.94
N ASP A 41 -19.45 5.42 13.84
CA ASP A 41 -20.54 6.36 13.69
C ASP A 41 -20.38 7.17 12.39
N HIS A 42 -21.47 7.40 11.68
CA HIS A 42 -21.50 8.09 10.37
C HIS A 42 -20.77 7.35 9.24
N LEU A 43 -20.43 6.06 9.43
CA LEU A 43 -19.91 5.17 8.40
C LEU A 43 -21.01 4.23 7.92
N ARG A 44 -21.25 4.21 6.62
CA ARG A 44 -22.20 3.31 5.95
C ARG A 44 -21.50 2.41 4.96
N ARG A 45 -21.86 1.15 4.93
CA ARG A 45 -21.39 0.18 3.92
C ARG A 45 -22.42 -0.04 2.83
N VAL A 46 -21.89 -0.29 1.61
CA VAL A 46 -22.71 -0.69 0.46
C VAL A 46 -21.97 -1.78 -0.29
N GLU A 47 -22.63 -2.88 -0.60
CA GLU A 47 -22.00 -4.03 -1.26
C GLU A 47 -22.01 -3.88 -2.78
N ILE A 48 -21.08 -3.10 -3.33
CA ILE A 48 -20.80 -3.03 -4.76
C ILE A 48 -19.36 -3.53 -4.97
N PRO A 49 -19.13 -4.51 -5.85
CA PRO A 49 -17.77 -4.99 -6.14
C PRO A 49 -16.88 -3.87 -6.70
N VAL A 50 -15.62 -3.81 -6.27
CA VAL A 50 -14.66 -2.78 -6.73
C VAL A 50 -14.40 -2.80 -8.23
N THR A 51 -14.68 -3.92 -8.90
CA THR A 51 -14.52 -4.10 -10.35
C THR A 51 -15.74 -3.66 -11.17
N ASN A 52 -16.88 -3.39 -10.52
CA ASN A 52 -18.09 -2.93 -11.19
C ASN A 52 -18.12 -1.39 -11.31
N LEU A 53 -17.24 -0.86 -12.16
CA LEU A 53 -16.97 0.58 -12.26
C LEU A 53 -18.22 1.40 -12.63
N ILE A 54 -19.11 0.82 -13.44
CA ILE A 54 -20.34 1.49 -13.89
C ILE A 54 -21.34 1.62 -12.73
N GLU A 55 -21.57 0.54 -11.99
CA GLU A 55 -22.45 0.58 -10.82
C GLU A 55 -21.93 1.53 -9.74
N LEU A 56 -20.60 1.52 -9.51
CA LEU A 56 -19.95 2.46 -8.57
C LEU A 56 -20.18 3.92 -8.98
N ARG A 57 -20.03 4.25 -10.26
CA ARG A 57 -20.31 5.58 -10.82
C ARG A 57 -21.78 5.96 -10.63
N ASP A 58 -22.70 5.06 -11.01
CA ASP A 58 -24.13 5.30 -10.94
C ASP A 58 -24.60 5.49 -9.50
N PHE A 59 -24.08 4.68 -8.58
CA PHE A 59 -24.28 4.81 -7.13
C PHE A 59 -23.80 6.18 -6.63
N ALA A 60 -22.55 6.57 -6.97
CA ALA A 60 -21.99 7.86 -6.55
C ALA A 60 -22.84 9.05 -7.05
N ASN A 61 -23.37 8.96 -8.28
CA ASN A 61 -24.25 9.97 -8.84
C ASN A 61 -25.61 10.02 -8.12
N GLN A 62 -26.24 8.87 -7.88
CA GLN A 62 -27.53 8.78 -7.19
C GLN A 62 -27.49 9.27 -5.74
N GLU A 63 -26.41 8.92 -5.03
CA GLU A 63 -26.18 9.33 -3.64
C GLU A 63 -25.69 10.78 -3.52
N HIS A 64 -25.39 11.45 -4.63
CA HIS A 64 -24.78 12.79 -4.64
C HIS A 64 -23.47 12.82 -3.83
N VAL A 65 -22.55 11.89 -4.12
CA VAL A 65 -21.23 11.81 -3.47
C VAL A 65 -20.40 13.04 -3.84
N ASP A 66 -19.86 13.74 -2.85
CA ASP A 66 -19.08 14.96 -3.05
C ASP A 66 -17.63 14.66 -3.43
N LEU A 67 -17.08 13.53 -2.94
CA LEU A 67 -15.72 13.08 -3.21
C LEU A 67 -15.65 11.56 -3.16
N THR A 68 -15.00 10.96 -4.14
CA THR A 68 -14.62 9.53 -4.11
C THR A 68 -13.11 9.38 -3.90
N PHE A 69 -12.71 8.52 -2.97
CA PHE A 69 -11.32 8.15 -2.72
C PHE A 69 -11.13 6.65 -3.00
N VAL A 70 -10.15 6.31 -3.85
CA VAL A 70 -9.90 4.90 -4.21
C VAL A 70 -8.77 4.34 -3.36
N GLY A 71 -9.10 3.38 -2.50
CA GLY A 71 -8.12 2.72 -1.63
C GLY A 71 -7.44 1.51 -2.27
N ASN A 72 -8.10 0.85 -3.23
CA ASN A 72 -7.66 -0.41 -3.82
C ASN A 72 -7.06 -0.20 -5.22
N GLU A 73 -6.00 -0.95 -5.55
CA GLU A 73 -5.28 -0.86 -6.83
C GLU A 73 -6.06 -1.39 -8.02
N GLU A 74 -6.92 -2.42 -7.84
CA GLU A 74 -7.61 -3.08 -8.94
C GLU A 74 -8.54 -2.12 -9.70
N PRO A 75 -9.48 -1.38 -9.07
CA PRO A 75 -10.32 -0.43 -9.78
C PRO A 75 -9.52 0.69 -10.45
N LEU A 76 -8.38 1.12 -9.89
CA LEU A 76 -7.51 2.11 -10.50
C LEU A 76 -6.93 1.61 -11.84
N THR A 77 -6.42 0.40 -11.87
CA THR A 77 -5.87 -0.21 -13.09
C THR A 77 -6.94 -0.55 -14.12
N LEU A 78 -8.17 -0.76 -13.69
CA LEU A 78 -9.33 -0.93 -14.57
C LEU A 78 -9.81 0.40 -15.17
N GLY A 79 -9.50 1.57 -14.55
CA GLY A 79 -9.80 2.90 -15.06
C GLY A 79 -11.01 3.56 -14.42
N ILE A 80 -11.27 3.31 -13.14
CA ILE A 80 -12.39 3.91 -12.42
C ILE A 80 -12.33 5.44 -12.44
N VAL A 81 -11.13 6.02 -12.37
CA VAL A 81 -10.94 7.47 -12.38
C VAL A 81 -11.41 8.07 -13.71
N ASP A 82 -11.11 7.40 -14.82
CA ASP A 82 -11.56 7.83 -16.15
C ASP A 82 -13.09 7.80 -16.23
N VAL A 83 -13.74 6.73 -15.76
CA VAL A 83 -15.20 6.55 -15.74
C VAL A 83 -15.89 7.62 -14.89
N PHE A 84 -15.35 7.97 -13.72
CA PHE A 84 -15.91 8.99 -12.83
C PHE A 84 -15.71 10.41 -13.40
N THR A 85 -14.54 10.68 -13.97
CA THR A 85 -14.21 11.96 -14.59
C THR A 85 -15.12 12.24 -15.79
N GLU A 86 -15.38 11.25 -16.65
CA GLU A 86 -16.34 11.36 -17.76
C GLU A 86 -17.75 11.69 -17.27
N ALA A 87 -18.13 11.22 -16.08
CA ALA A 87 -19.40 11.54 -15.44
C ALA A 87 -19.38 12.85 -14.61
N SER A 88 -18.28 13.61 -14.65
CA SER A 88 -18.09 14.84 -13.85
C SER A 88 -18.16 14.62 -12.33
N LEU A 89 -17.87 13.43 -11.85
CA LEU A 89 -17.77 13.07 -10.43
C LEU A 89 -16.36 13.30 -9.92
N LYS A 90 -16.24 13.93 -8.74
CA LYS A 90 -14.93 14.17 -8.12
C LYS A 90 -14.36 12.84 -7.58
N ILE A 91 -13.15 12.52 -8.00
CA ILE A 91 -12.47 11.32 -7.58
C ILE A 91 -10.98 11.59 -7.38
N PHE A 92 -10.40 11.04 -6.30
CA PHE A 92 -8.96 11.11 -6.02
C PHE A 92 -8.32 9.75 -6.27
N GLY A 93 -7.48 9.69 -7.28
CA GLY A 93 -6.76 8.53 -7.76
C GLY A 93 -6.16 8.80 -9.14
N PRO A 94 -5.22 7.95 -9.62
CA PRO A 94 -4.65 8.06 -10.95
C PRO A 94 -5.60 7.52 -12.03
N THR A 95 -5.52 8.11 -13.21
CA THR A 95 -6.16 7.56 -14.41
C THR A 95 -5.62 6.16 -14.72
N LYS A 96 -6.33 5.38 -15.54
CA LYS A 96 -5.89 4.05 -15.99
C LYS A 96 -4.46 4.06 -16.53
N LYS A 97 -4.09 5.10 -17.27
CA LYS A 97 -2.75 5.26 -17.84
C LYS A 97 -1.70 5.49 -16.75
N ALA A 98 -1.98 6.36 -15.80
CA ALA A 98 -1.07 6.66 -14.69
C ALA A 98 -0.96 5.49 -13.70
N ALA A 99 -2.03 4.71 -13.52
CA ALA A 99 -2.05 3.52 -12.67
C ALA A 99 -1.13 2.39 -13.19
N GLN A 100 -0.61 2.49 -14.42
CA GLN A 100 0.40 1.57 -14.94
C GLN A 100 1.72 1.59 -14.14
N LEU A 101 1.98 2.63 -13.34
CA LEU A 101 3.11 2.63 -12.38
C LEU A 101 3.05 1.47 -11.38
N GLU A 102 1.86 1.00 -11.00
CA GLU A 102 1.69 -0.23 -10.21
C GLU A 102 1.27 -1.42 -11.08
N GLY A 103 0.42 -1.15 -12.07
CA GLY A 103 -0.19 -2.16 -12.93
C GLY A 103 0.78 -2.88 -13.86
N SER A 104 1.91 -2.27 -14.22
CA SER A 104 2.92 -2.86 -15.09
C SER A 104 4.33 -2.54 -14.63
N LYS A 105 5.06 -3.55 -14.17
CA LYS A 105 6.46 -3.41 -13.75
C LYS A 105 7.38 -3.06 -14.91
N SER A 106 7.08 -3.58 -16.10
CA SER A 106 7.82 -3.26 -17.31
C SER A 106 7.61 -1.78 -17.73
N PHE A 107 6.39 -1.26 -17.62
CA PHE A 107 6.13 0.17 -17.82
C PHE A 107 6.95 1.02 -16.84
N THR A 108 6.88 0.69 -15.56
CA THR A 108 7.62 1.40 -14.50
C THR A 108 9.13 1.40 -14.76
N LYS A 109 9.71 0.25 -15.12
CA LYS A 109 11.13 0.17 -15.45
C LYS A 109 11.51 1.01 -16.68
N ASN A 110 10.66 1.06 -17.69
CA ASN A 110 10.88 1.92 -18.85
C ASN A 110 10.90 3.41 -18.47
N ILE A 111 9.97 3.86 -17.60
CA ILE A 111 9.97 5.24 -17.06
C ILE A 111 11.25 5.51 -16.30
N LEU A 112 11.60 4.67 -15.33
CA LEU A 112 12.77 4.86 -14.48
C LEU A 112 14.07 4.92 -15.31
N GLN A 113 14.22 4.04 -16.30
CA GLN A 113 15.39 4.03 -17.20
C GLN A 113 15.43 5.26 -18.12
N LYS A 114 14.30 5.60 -18.77
CA LYS A 114 14.21 6.72 -19.72
C LYS A 114 14.56 8.06 -19.06
N TYR A 115 14.16 8.24 -17.81
CA TYR A 115 14.34 9.48 -17.06
C TYR A 115 15.53 9.44 -16.08
N ASN A 116 16.35 8.38 -16.13
CA ASN A 116 17.50 8.16 -15.26
C ASN A 116 17.18 8.25 -13.76
N ILE A 117 16.02 7.72 -13.36
CA ILE A 117 15.61 7.66 -11.96
C ILE A 117 16.25 6.42 -11.30
N PRO A 118 16.97 6.58 -10.18
CA PRO A 118 17.71 5.48 -9.55
C PRO A 118 16.81 4.28 -9.18
N THR A 119 17.18 3.11 -9.68
CA THR A 119 16.50 1.83 -9.44
C THR A 119 17.47 0.67 -9.72
N ALA A 120 17.09 -0.56 -9.38
CA ALA A 120 17.82 -1.76 -9.76
C ALA A 120 17.95 -1.88 -11.28
N GLN A 121 19.12 -2.28 -11.76
CA GLN A 121 19.28 -2.66 -13.17
C GLN A 121 18.31 -3.81 -13.48
N SER A 122 17.71 -3.77 -14.66
CA SER A 122 16.67 -4.75 -14.99
C SER A 122 16.67 -5.09 -16.49
N MET A 123 16.10 -6.24 -16.79
CA MET A 123 15.71 -6.66 -18.14
C MET A 123 14.27 -7.18 -18.11
N THR A 124 13.45 -6.70 -19.03
CA THR A 124 12.14 -7.29 -19.30
C THR A 124 12.31 -8.39 -20.34
N VAL A 125 11.89 -9.59 -20.01
CA VAL A 125 12.08 -10.80 -20.81
C VAL A 125 10.74 -11.50 -21.06
N THR A 126 10.63 -12.13 -22.23
CA THR A 126 9.43 -12.85 -22.68
C THR A 126 9.71 -14.31 -23.02
N SER A 127 10.94 -14.74 -22.91
CA SER A 127 11.37 -16.09 -23.23
C SER A 127 12.39 -16.63 -22.23
N PHE A 128 12.45 -17.95 -22.16
CA PHE A 128 13.44 -18.67 -21.38
C PHE A 128 14.89 -18.29 -21.75
N ASN A 129 15.14 -18.05 -23.04
CA ASN A 129 16.47 -17.70 -23.52
C ASN A 129 16.90 -16.28 -23.08
N GLU A 130 15.99 -15.31 -23.17
CA GLU A 130 16.23 -13.95 -22.67
C GLU A 130 16.42 -13.94 -21.16
N ALA A 131 15.65 -14.77 -20.41
CA ALA A 131 15.80 -14.89 -18.97
C ALA A 131 17.19 -15.41 -18.58
N ASN A 132 17.73 -16.40 -19.29
CA ASN A 132 19.09 -16.89 -19.07
C ASN A 132 20.17 -15.82 -19.35
N GLN A 133 19.96 -14.96 -20.36
CA GLN A 133 20.85 -13.83 -20.61
C GLN A 133 20.84 -12.83 -19.47
N ALA A 134 19.64 -12.51 -18.91
CA ALA A 134 19.51 -11.64 -17.75
C ALA A 134 20.22 -12.24 -16.51
N ILE A 135 20.04 -13.54 -16.25
CA ILE A 135 20.73 -14.27 -15.16
C ILE A 135 22.23 -14.18 -15.33
N ALA A 136 22.75 -14.42 -16.54
CA ALA A 136 24.19 -14.34 -16.81
C ALA A 136 24.75 -12.92 -16.58
N LYS A 137 23.91 -11.89 -16.84
CA LYS A 137 24.29 -10.48 -16.64
C LYS A 137 24.31 -10.07 -15.17
N PHE A 138 23.30 -10.44 -14.38
CA PHE A 138 23.11 -9.91 -13.02
C PHE A 138 23.68 -10.83 -11.94
N GLY A 139 23.82 -12.14 -12.21
CA GLY A 139 24.27 -13.12 -11.22
C GLY A 139 23.24 -13.40 -10.12
N PHE A 140 23.71 -13.91 -8.98
CA PHE A 140 22.86 -14.25 -7.83
C PHE A 140 23.33 -13.53 -6.55
N PRO A 141 22.41 -13.20 -5.61
CA PRO A 141 20.96 -13.36 -5.75
C PRO A 141 20.36 -12.42 -6.82
N ILE A 142 19.21 -12.81 -7.39
CA ILE A 142 18.52 -12.08 -8.44
C ILE A 142 17.03 -11.99 -8.12
N VAL A 143 16.33 -10.97 -8.61
CA VAL A 143 14.90 -10.77 -8.33
C VAL A 143 14.07 -10.97 -9.59
N PHE A 144 13.12 -11.89 -9.52
CA PHE A 144 12.13 -12.14 -10.55
C PHE A 144 10.80 -11.49 -10.17
N LYS A 145 10.26 -10.66 -11.07
CA LYS A 145 8.98 -9.96 -10.88
C LYS A 145 8.06 -10.25 -12.06
N LEU A 146 6.95 -10.93 -11.83
CA LEU A 146 5.91 -11.10 -12.85
C LEU A 146 5.32 -9.73 -13.21
N ASP A 147 5.21 -9.44 -14.51
CA ASP A 147 4.58 -8.21 -14.99
C ASP A 147 3.06 -8.28 -14.74
N GLY A 148 2.46 -7.15 -14.33
CA GLY A 148 1.06 -7.05 -13.94
C GLY A 148 0.82 -6.98 -12.44
N LEU A 149 -0.46 -6.84 -12.05
CA LEU A 149 -0.89 -6.88 -10.66
C LEU A 149 -0.73 -8.31 -10.12
N ALA A 150 0.12 -8.47 -9.13
CA ALA A 150 0.39 -9.78 -8.52
C ALA A 150 0.06 -9.84 -7.02
N LEU A 151 -0.55 -8.80 -6.46
CA LEU A 151 -1.02 -8.72 -5.07
C LEU A 151 0.05 -9.17 -4.05
N GLY A 152 1.29 -8.72 -4.23
CA GLY A 152 2.43 -9.08 -3.39
C GLY A 152 3.02 -10.47 -3.62
N LYS A 153 2.47 -11.28 -4.52
CA LYS A 153 2.89 -12.68 -4.78
C LYS A 153 3.74 -12.85 -6.04
N GLY A 154 3.95 -11.80 -6.82
CA GLY A 154 4.68 -11.85 -8.08
C GLY A 154 6.17 -11.58 -7.98
N VAL A 155 6.74 -11.43 -6.78
CA VAL A 155 8.15 -11.14 -6.56
C VAL A 155 8.81 -12.35 -5.90
N THR A 156 9.87 -12.86 -6.51
CA THR A 156 10.65 -13.99 -6.00
C THR A 156 12.13 -13.66 -6.04
N ILE A 157 12.80 -13.79 -4.92
CA ILE A 157 14.25 -13.71 -4.85
C ILE A 157 14.79 -15.12 -5.12
N ILE A 158 15.71 -15.21 -6.07
CA ILE A 158 16.33 -16.46 -6.50
C ILE A 158 17.81 -16.42 -6.08
N GLU A 159 18.20 -17.39 -5.29
CA GLU A 159 19.53 -17.44 -4.67
C GLU A 159 20.58 -18.16 -5.52
N ASN A 160 20.15 -19.02 -6.45
CA ASN A 160 21.07 -19.86 -7.23
C ASN A 160 20.49 -20.29 -8.58
N ALA A 161 21.35 -20.84 -9.43
CA ALA A 161 20.98 -21.23 -10.80
C ALA A 161 19.97 -22.39 -10.85
N ALA A 162 20.01 -23.32 -9.91
CA ALA A 162 19.08 -24.45 -9.91
C ALA A 162 17.65 -24.00 -9.65
N ASP A 163 17.45 -23.13 -8.67
CA ASP A 163 16.14 -22.53 -8.35
C ASP A 163 15.64 -21.67 -9.50
N ALA A 164 16.53 -20.90 -10.16
CA ALA A 164 16.19 -20.11 -11.34
C ALA A 164 15.64 -21.00 -12.47
N GLN A 165 16.31 -22.10 -12.75
CA GLN A 165 15.93 -23.05 -13.79
C GLN A 165 14.55 -23.64 -13.51
N VAL A 166 14.32 -24.15 -12.29
CA VAL A 166 13.02 -24.71 -11.87
C VAL A 166 11.91 -23.67 -11.99
N TYR A 167 12.16 -22.42 -11.56
CA TYR A 167 11.18 -21.34 -11.66
C TYR A 167 10.81 -21.05 -13.12
N LEU A 168 11.81 -20.86 -13.97
CA LEU A 168 11.61 -20.51 -15.39
C LEU A 168 10.96 -21.64 -16.20
N GLU A 169 11.36 -22.91 -15.97
CA GLU A 169 10.72 -24.06 -16.58
C GLU A 169 9.23 -24.14 -16.23
N LYS A 170 8.91 -23.98 -14.94
CA LYS A 170 7.52 -23.96 -14.51
C LYS A 170 6.74 -22.79 -15.15
N LEU A 171 7.33 -21.59 -15.18
CA LEU A 171 6.71 -20.39 -15.68
C LEU A 171 6.36 -20.50 -17.17
N TYR A 172 7.37 -20.81 -18.00
CA TYR A 172 7.23 -20.81 -19.45
C TYR A 172 6.59 -22.10 -20.01
N THR A 173 6.50 -23.18 -19.21
CA THR A 173 5.71 -24.35 -19.57
C THR A 173 4.21 -24.14 -19.38
N GLN A 174 3.85 -23.34 -18.37
CA GLN A 174 2.44 -23.07 -18.04
C GLN A 174 1.84 -21.89 -18.84
N ASN A 175 2.68 -20.92 -19.25
CA ASN A 175 2.23 -19.69 -19.90
C ASN A 175 3.25 -19.24 -20.96
N VAL A 176 2.85 -19.27 -22.23
CA VAL A 176 3.75 -18.96 -23.37
C VAL A 176 4.05 -17.46 -23.52
N ASP A 177 3.14 -16.58 -23.04
CA ASP A 177 3.21 -15.11 -23.26
C ASP A 177 3.46 -14.31 -21.95
N VAL A 178 4.17 -14.89 -20.98
CA VAL A 178 4.44 -14.20 -19.72
C VAL A 178 5.62 -13.23 -19.86
N LYS A 179 5.40 -11.99 -19.46
CA LYS A 179 6.48 -11.03 -19.25
C LYS A 179 7.03 -11.15 -17.84
N LEU A 180 8.33 -11.25 -17.73
CA LEU A 180 9.06 -11.27 -16.47
C LEU A 180 10.05 -10.11 -16.46
N VAL A 181 10.06 -9.32 -15.40
CA VAL A 181 11.10 -8.33 -15.12
C VAL A 181 12.12 -8.98 -14.21
N ILE A 182 13.35 -9.08 -14.68
CA ILE A 182 14.48 -9.64 -13.93
C ILE A 182 15.37 -8.48 -13.49
N GLU A 183 15.67 -8.38 -12.20
CA GLU A 183 16.41 -7.29 -11.60
C GLU A 183 17.62 -7.78 -10.80
N GLU A 184 18.69 -6.99 -10.77
CA GLU A 184 19.73 -7.17 -9.76
C GLU A 184 19.15 -7.08 -8.34
N TYR A 185 19.73 -7.82 -7.41
CA TYR A 185 19.33 -7.76 -6.02
C TYR A 185 19.94 -6.54 -5.32
N LEU A 186 19.13 -5.62 -4.88
CA LEU A 186 19.57 -4.47 -4.10
C LEU A 186 19.79 -4.85 -2.63
N LYS A 187 20.94 -4.43 -2.09
CA LYS A 187 21.26 -4.58 -0.66
C LYS A 187 21.06 -3.24 0.04
N GLY A 188 20.37 -3.26 1.16
CA GLY A 188 20.11 -2.04 1.92
C GLY A 188 18.99 -2.20 2.92
N VAL A 189 18.39 -1.09 3.30
CA VAL A 189 17.24 -1.05 4.20
C VAL A 189 16.06 -0.45 3.47
N GLU A 190 14.93 -1.13 3.52
CA GLU A 190 13.69 -0.71 2.86
C GLU A 190 12.90 0.26 3.72
N PHE A 191 12.32 1.29 3.11
CA PHE A 191 11.33 2.17 3.70
C PHE A 191 10.37 2.70 2.63
N SER A 192 9.24 3.27 3.08
CA SER A 192 8.17 3.74 2.22
C SER A 192 7.99 5.24 2.33
N VAL A 193 7.84 5.90 1.16
CA VAL A 193 7.48 7.32 1.03
C VAL A 193 6.08 7.41 0.45
N PHE A 194 5.19 8.16 1.10
CA PHE A 194 3.85 8.45 0.61
C PHE A 194 3.76 9.91 0.19
N THR A 195 3.44 10.13 -1.08
CA THR A 195 3.21 11.45 -1.63
C THR A 195 1.78 11.54 -2.14
N LEU A 196 1.01 12.46 -1.60
CA LEU A 196 -0.28 12.81 -2.17
C LEU A 196 -0.04 13.82 -3.27
N VAL A 197 -0.34 13.44 -4.49
CA VAL A 197 -0.11 14.24 -5.70
C VAL A 197 -1.44 14.75 -6.21
N GLY A 198 -1.53 16.05 -6.42
CA GLY A 198 -2.68 16.73 -6.98
C GLY A 198 -2.45 17.19 -8.41
N GLN A 199 -3.36 18.03 -8.89
CA GLN A 199 -3.24 18.66 -10.20
C GLN A 199 -2.13 19.73 -10.20
N ASN A 200 -1.63 20.08 -11.38
CA ASN A 200 -0.62 21.13 -11.58
C ASN A 200 0.68 20.96 -10.77
N GLY A 201 1.02 19.73 -10.38
CA GLY A 201 2.21 19.44 -9.57
C GLY A 201 2.06 19.78 -8.08
N ALA A 202 0.87 20.09 -7.59
CA ALA A 202 0.59 20.22 -6.16
C ALA A 202 0.88 18.88 -5.47
N MET A 203 1.66 18.89 -4.40
CA MET A 203 1.95 17.66 -3.67
C MET A 203 2.29 17.91 -2.21
N THR A 204 2.08 16.90 -1.39
CA THR A 204 2.52 16.85 0.01
C THR A 204 3.00 15.45 0.35
N HIS A 205 3.95 15.36 1.28
CA HIS A 205 4.55 14.10 1.71
C HIS A 205 4.12 13.77 3.14
N ALA A 206 3.66 12.54 3.34
CA ALA A 206 3.38 12.02 4.67
C ALA A 206 4.67 11.56 5.37
N PRO A 207 4.62 11.26 6.68
CA PRO A 207 5.72 10.63 7.39
C PRO A 207 6.16 9.31 6.74
N LEU A 208 7.46 9.02 6.81
CA LEU A 208 8.01 7.76 6.32
C LEU A 208 7.45 6.59 7.12
N ALA A 209 7.22 5.47 6.45
CA ALA A 209 6.84 4.23 7.12
C ALA A 209 7.79 3.07 6.74
N GLN A 210 7.78 2.05 7.58
CA GLN A 210 8.46 0.79 7.28
C GLN A 210 7.51 -0.36 7.59
N ASP A 211 7.31 -1.26 6.62
CA ASP A 211 6.52 -2.47 6.78
C ASP A 211 7.39 -3.71 7.05
N HIS A 212 6.74 -4.79 7.47
CA HIS A 212 7.33 -6.09 7.75
C HIS A 212 6.66 -7.13 6.86
N LYS A 213 7.28 -7.41 5.70
CA LYS A 213 6.69 -8.25 4.64
C LYS A 213 6.75 -9.74 4.92
N ARG A 214 7.72 -10.19 5.73
CA ARG A 214 7.91 -11.62 6.03
C ARG A 214 6.91 -12.08 7.09
N ARG A 215 6.47 -13.35 6.94
CA ARG A 215 5.44 -13.95 7.79
C ARG A 215 5.85 -14.09 9.25
N PHE A 216 7.09 -14.48 9.53
CA PHE A 216 7.58 -14.84 10.86
C PHE A 216 8.51 -13.79 11.44
N ASP A 217 8.69 -13.83 12.76
CA ASP A 217 9.66 -13.02 13.48
C ASP A 217 11.06 -13.19 12.88
N GLY A 218 11.91 -12.17 12.99
CA GLY A 218 13.25 -12.17 12.42
C GLY A 218 13.28 -12.03 10.89
N ASP A 219 12.18 -11.63 10.26
CA ASP A 219 12.02 -11.56 8.79
C ASP A 219 12.24 -12.92 8.11
N GLU A 220 11.67 -13.96 8.69
CA GLU A 220 11.70 -15.32 8.15
C GLU A 220 10.38 -15.71 7.46
N GLY A 221 10.43 -16.81 6.69
CA GLY A 221 9.29 -17.37 5.97
C GLY A 221 8.95 -16.63 4.68
N PRO A 222 7.75 -16.89 4.10
CA PRO A 222 7.34 -16.30 2.83
C PRO A 222 7.01 -14.80 2.95
N ASN A 223 7.07 -14.11 1.81
CA ASN A 223 6.52 -12.76 1.69
C ASN A 223 5.00 -12.78 1.86
N THR A 224 4.47 -11.72 2.44
CA THR A 224 3.04 -11.50 2.67
C THR A 224 2.62 -10.13 2.13
N GLY A 225 1.36 -9.74 2.33
CA GLY A 225 0.89 -8.37 2.09
C GLY A 225 1.31 -7.36 3.18
N GLY A 226 2.14 -7.79 4.16
CA GLY A 226 2.56 -7.02 5.34
C GLY A 226 1.98 -7.61 6.62
N MET A 227 2.84 -7.82 7.62
CA MET A 227 2.50 -8.33 8.95
C MET A 227 2.48 -7.25 10.03
N GLY A 228 2.83 -6.03 9.64
CA GLY A 228 2.83 -4.86 10.51
C GLY A 228 3.70 -3.76 9.94
N ALA A 229 3.52 -2.55 10.46
CA ALA A 229 4.27 -1.39 10.05
C ALA A 229 4.48 -0.43 11.23
N TYR A 230 5.38 0.52 11.08
CA TYR A 230 5.50 1.65 12.00
C TYR A 230 5.84 2.93 11.24
N SER A 231 5.50 4.06 11.84
CA SER A 231 5.73 5.42 11.33
C SER A 231 5.73 6.41 12.50
N PRO A 232 6.54 7.50 12.47
CA PRO A 232 7.57 7.80 11.48
C PRO A 232 8.84 6.95 11.66
N VAL A 233 9.65 6.87 10.59
CA VAL A 233 10.93 6.13 10.59
C VAL A 233 12.06 7.10 10.98
N LYS A 234 12.18 7.39 12.29
CA LYS A 234 13.06 8.45 12.83
C LYS A 234 14.57 8.22 12.63
N TRP A 235 15.01 7.01 12.28
CA TRP A 235 16.42 6.72 12.00
C TRP A 235 16.83 7.06 10.56
N ILE A 236 15.88 7.30 9.65
CA ILE A 236 16.15 7.92 8.36
C ILE A 236 16.26 9.43 8.57
N SER A 237 17.41 10.00 8.25
CA SER A 237 17.63 11.44 8.40
C SER A 237 16.78 12.27 7.43
N ASP A 238 16.53 13.52 7.79
CA ASP A 238 15.84 14.47 6.90
C ASP A 238 16.59 14.66 5.58
N GLN A 239 17.92 14.58 5.60
CA GLN A 239 18.73 14.66 4.39
C GLN A 239 18.41 13.49 3.43
N ILE A 240 18.34 12.24 3.92
CA ILE A 240 18.00 11.06 3.12
C ILE A 240 16.55 11.16 2.63
N ARG A 241 15.63 11.63 3.48
CA ARG A 241 14.23 11.89 3.09
C ARG A 241 14.16 12.89 1.95
N GLN A 242 14.85 14.02 2.08
CA GLN A 242 14.89 15.07 1.05
C GLN A 242 15.53 14.56 -0.24
N GLU A 243 16.68 13.89 -0.17
CA GLU A 243 17.34 13.27 -1.31
C GLU A 243 16.40 12.30 -2.05
N THR A 244 15.68 11.46 -1.29
CA THR A 244 14.70 10.51 -1.85
C THR A 244 13.59 11.24 -2.63
N ILE A 245 13.06 12.33 -2.06
CA ILE A 245 12.03 13.14 -2.72
C ILE A 245 12.57 13.77 -4.00
N GLU A 246 13.75 14.35 -3.94
CA GLU A 246 14.36 15.08 -5.07
C GLU A 246 14.85 14.16 -6.20
N THR A 247 15.35 12.97 -5.86
CA THR A 247 15.93 12.06 -6.85
C THR A 247 15.00 10.98 -7.36
N LEU A 248 13.98 10.62 -6.58
CA LEU A 248 13.05 9.54 -6.96
C LEU A 248 11.62 10.05 -7.19
N VAL A 249 11.03 10.78 -6.23
CA VAL A 249 9.61 11.14 -6.28
C VAL A 249 9.34 12.24 -7.31
N ASN A 250 10.02 13.39 -7.17
CA ASN A 250 9.81 14.54 -8.05
C ASN A 250 10.10 14.21 -9.53
N PRO A 251 11.21 13.51 -9.87
CA PRO A 251 11.47 13.10 -11.25
C PRO A 251 10.41 12.14 -11.79
N THR A 252 9.87 11.23 -10.95
CA THR A 252 8.80 10.32 -11.38
C THR A 252 7.52 11.08 -11.72
N VAL A 253 7.08 11.99 -10.84
CA VAL A 253 5.87 12.80 -11.10
C VAL A 253 6.05 13.62 -12.37
N LYS A 254 7.23 14.23 -12.58
CA LYS A 254 7.56 14.99 -13.79
C LYS A 254 7.56 14.09 -15.03
N ALA A 255 8.20 12.93 -14.96
CA ALA A 255 8.23 11.96 -16.07
C ALA A 255 6.81 11.54 -16.49
N MET A 256 5.90 11.33 -15.54
CA MET A 256 4.52 10.99 -15.85
C MET A 256 3.77 12.11 -16.60
N VAL A 257 4.09 13.37 -16.33
CA VAL A 257 3.55 14.51 -17.12
C VAL A 257 4.10 14.46 -18.55
N GLU A 258 5.40 14.26 -18.73
CA GLU A 258 6.03 14.19 -20.04
C GLU A 258 5.54 12.99 -20.87
N GLU A 259 5.14 11.90 -20.22
CA GLU A 259 4.53 10.73 -20.87
C GLU A 259 3.01 10.90 -21.12
N HIS A 260 2.44 12.09 -20.91
CA HIS A 260 1.00 12.35 -21.04
C HIS A 260 0.15 11.40 -20.16
N ALA A 261 0.67 11.06 -18.99
CA ALA A 261 0.05 10.22 -17.98
C ALA A 261 0.12 10.90 -16.61
N SER A 262 -0.21 12.20 -16.56
CA SER A 262 -0.17 13.00 -15.33
C SER A 262 -0.77 12.24 -14.15
N PHE A 263 -0.03 12.21 -13.06
CA PHE A 263 -0.42 11.46 -11.87
C PHE A 263 -1.20 12.37 -10.91
N THR A 264 -2.36 11.91 -10.48
CA THR A 264 -3.12 12.46 -9.35
C THR A 264 -3.48 11.29 -8.44
N GLY A 265 -3.32 11.41 -7.13
CA GLY A 265 -3.59 10.31 -6.20
C GLY A 265 -2.46 10.13 -5.19
N VAL A 266 -2.43 8.96 -4.56
CA VAL A 266 -1.36 8.58 -3.64
C VAL A 266 -0.27 7.83 -4.39
N LEU A 267 0.91 8.43 -4.47
CA LEU A 267 2.11 7.77 -4.97
C LEU A 267 2.88 7.18 -3.78
N TYR A 268 2.80 5.88 -3.61
CA TYR A 268 3.68 5.12 -2.73
C TYR A 268 4.97 4.83 -3.49
N THR A 269 6.09 5.21 -2.93
CA THR A 269 7.42 4.87 -3.41
C THR A 269 8.12 3.95 -2.43
N GLY A 270 8.28 2.67 -2.80
CA GLY A 270 9.11 1.71 -2.08
C GLY A 270 10.58 1.98 -2.38
N VAL A 271 11.36 2.24 -1.35
CA VAL A 271 12.75 2.70 -1.46
C VAL A 271 13.70 1.72 -0.78
N MET A 272 14.76 1.31 -1.48
CA MET A 272 15.93 0.67 -0.89
C MET A 272 17.00 1.73 -0.66
N LEU A 273 17.37 1.98 0.59
CA LEU A 273 18.53 2.78 0.93
C LEU A 273 19.78 1.90 0.81
N THR A 274 20.49 2.06 -0.29
CA THR A 274 21.75 1.35 -0.57
C THR A 274 22.96 2.20 -0.14
N GLU A 275 24.16 1.65 -0.23
CA GLU A 275 25.41 2.41 -0.01
C GLU A 275 25.62 3.53 -1.05
N GLU A 276 24.99 3.39 -2.23
CA GLU A 276 25.04 4.39 -3.33
C GLU A 276 23.92 5.44 -3.22
N GLY A 277 23.06 5.38 -2.20
CA GLY A 277 21.90 6.25 -2.01
C GLY A 277 20.56 5.53 -2.21
N PRO A 278 19.44 6.30 -2.20
CA PRO A 278 18.10 5.74 -2.33
C PRO A 278 17.82 5.27 -3.76
N LYS A 279 17.22 4.08 -3.91
CA LYS A 279 16.78 3.50 -5.18
C LYS A 279 15.34 3.03 -5.10
N VAL A 280 14.58 3.23 -6.17
CA VAL A 280 13.20 2.73 -6.27
C VAL A 280 13.19 1.21 -6.36
N ILE A 281 12.41 0.56 -5.48
CA ILE A 281 12.08 -0.87 -5.54
C ILE A 281 10.83 -1.06 -6.41
N GLU A 282 9.78 -0.29 -6.10
CA GLU A 282 8.47 -0.35 -6.74
C GLU A 282 7.67 0.93 -6.46
N PHE A 283 6.64 1.17 -7.26
CA PHE A 283 5.59 2.11 -6.95
C PHE A 283 4.28 1.37 -6.70
N ASN A 284 3.47 1.91 -5.77
CA ASN A 284 2.06 1.63 -5.71
C ASN A 284 1.29 2.95 -5.88
N VAL A 285 0.08 2.87 -6.44
CA VAL A 285 -0.71 4.06 -6.80
C VAL A 285 -1.82 4.33 -5.79
N ARG A 286 -1.64 3.89 -4.59
CA ARG A 286 -2.52 3.97 -3.43
C ARG A 286 -1.69 3.88 -2.15
N PHE A 287 -2.31 4.13 -0.99
CA PHE A 287 -1.64 3.86 0.29
C PHE A 287 -1.25 2.39 0.44
N GLY A 288 -0.14 2.12 1.14
CA GLY A 288 0.22 0.78 1.58
C GLY A 288 -0.76 0.22 2.62
N ASP A 289 -0.76 -1.06 2.79
CA ASP A 289 -1.51 -1.79 3.81
C ASP A 289 -0.58 -2.87 4.37
N PRO A 290 -0.02 -2.72 5.59
CA PRO A 290 -0.59 -1.99 6.75
C PRO A 290 -0.04 -0.58 7.02
N GLU A 291 0.64 0.09 6.12
CA GLU A 291 1.28 1.39 6.41
C GLU A 291 0.25 2.53 6.59
N ALA A 292 -0.85 2.52 5.85
CA ALA A 292 -1.91 3.53 5.99
C ALA A 292 -2.40 3.66 7.44
N GLN A 293 -2.51 2.52 8.15
CA GLN A 293 -3.02 2.44 9.51
C GLN A 293 -2.10 3.11 10.55
N VAL A 294 -0.83 3.29 10.21
CA VAL A 294 0.15 3.96 11.07
C VAL A 294 0.54 5.35 10.57
N VAL A 295 0.27 5.67 9.30
CA VAL A 295 0.55 6.97 8.70
C VAL A 295 -0.62 7.93 8.86
N LEU A 296 -1.83 7.51 8.48
CA LEU A 296 -3.02 8.37 8.46
C LEU A 296 -3.39 8.96 9.83
N PRO A 297 -3.25 8.24 10.97
CA PRO A 297 -3.52 8.81 12.28
C PRO A 297 -2.65 10.01 12.66
N GLN A 298 -1.49 10.19 12.02
CA GLN A 298 -0.55 11.29 12.25
C GLN A 298 -0.97 12.58 11.52
N PHE A 299 -1.97 12.53 10.65
CA PHE A 299 -2.45 13.73 9.97
C PHE A 299 -3.25 14.61 10.93
N GLU A 300 -2.81 15.85 11.07
CA GLU A 300 -3.51 16.89 11.82
C GLU A 300 -4.13 17.92 10.87
N GLY A 301 -5.43 18.10 10.99
CA GLY A 301 -6.19 19.01 10.16
C GLY A 301 -7.36 18.33 9.46
N ASP A 302 -7.85 18.98 8.41
CA ASP A 302 -8.98 18.51 7.63
C ASP A 302 -8.52 17.75 6.38
N PHE A 303 -8.60 16.42 6.44
CA PHE A 303 -8.14 15.56 5.33
C PHE A 303 -9.02 15.71 4.08
N TYR A 304 -10.32 15.95 4.25
CA TYR A 304 -11.21 16.22 3.13
C TYR A 304 -10.80 17.50 2.38
N GLN A 305 -10.54 18.57 3.13
CA GLN A 305 -10.07 19.83 2.55
C GLN A 305 -8.70 19.67 1.88
N LEU A 306 -7.78 18.89 2.46
CA LEU A 306 -6.50 18.57 1.83
C LEU A 306 -6.69 17.95 0.45
N ILE A 307 -7.57 16.95 0.33
CA ILE A 307 -7.82 16.28 -0.96
C ILE A 307 -8.46 17.25 -1.98
N LEU A 308 -9.37 18.11 -1.55
CA LEU A 308 -9.98 19.11 -2.44
C LEU A 308 -8.92 20.12 -2.96
N GLN A 309 -8.01 20.59 -2.12
CA GLN A 309 -6.91 21.47 -2.52
C GLN A 309 -6.00 20.79 -3.54
N LEU A 310 -5.65 19.54 -3.33
CA LEU A 310 -4.87 18.76 -4.29
C LEU A 310 -5.60 18.62 -5.64
N LEU A 311 -6.91 18.35 -5.63
CA LEU A 311 -7.71 18.23 -6.83
C LEU A 311 -7.89 19.57 -7.58
N SER A 312 -7.84 20.71 -6.88
CA SER A 312 -7.86 22.04 -7.51
C SER A 312 -6.47 22.50 -7.99
N GLY A 313 -5.40 21.76 -7.65
CA GLY A 313 -4.02 22.13 -7.96
C GLY A 313 -3.47 23.25 -7.07
N GLU A 314 -4.10 23.48 -5.94
CA GLU A 314 -3.60 24.38 -4.90
C GLU A 314 -2.52 23.70 -4.07
N LYS A 315 -1.52 24.47 -3.62
CA LYS A 315 -0.54 23.94 -2.69
C LYS A 315 -1.21 23.70 -1.34
N PRO A 316 -1.35 22.44 -0.88
CA PRO A 316 -2.07 22.16 0.33
C PRO A 316 -1.28 22.60 1.57
N ALA A 317 -2.00 23.11 2.57
CA ALA A 317 -1.49 23.21 3.92
C ALA A 317 -1.69 21.84 4.59
N SER A 318 -0.63 21.04 4.67
CA SER A 318 -0.68 19.74 5.35
C SER A 318 0.19 19.79 6.60
N HIS A 319 -0.33 19.27 7.69
CA HIS A 319 0.42 19.07 8.91
C HIS A 319 0.35 17.60 9.31
N TRP A 320 1.54 16.99 9.45
CA TRP A 320 1.72 15.64 9.93
C TRP A 320 2.53 15.72 11.22
N GLN A 321 1.98 15.23 12.33
CA GLN A 321 2.76 15.13 13.56
C GLN A 321 3.75 13.97 13.42
N GLU A 322 4.99 14.18 13.85
CA GLU A 322 6.05 13.17 13.88
C GLU A 322 6.65 13.03 15.29
N GLU A 323 5.99 13.58 16.29
CA GLU A 323 6.46 13.53 17.70
C GLU A 323 6.28 12.12 18.27
N GLU A 324 5.13 11.52 18.05
CA GLU A 324 4.82 10.15 18.45
C GLU A 324 5.12 9.15 17.36
N VAL A 325 5.35 7.89 17.75
CA VAL A 325 5.54 6.76 16.83
C VAL A 325 4.35 5.83 16.92
N TYR A 326 3.79 5.49 15.78
CA TYR A 326 2.69 4.54 15.64
C TYR A 326 3.24 3.18 15.24
N VAL A 327 2.82 2.13 15.92
CA VAL A 327 3.14 0.73 15.60
C VAL A 327 1.84 -0.01 15.36
N GLY A 328 1.71 -0.60 14.18
CA GLY A 328 0.56 -1.41 13.76
C GLY A 328 0.95 -2.88 13.61
N VAL A 329 0.27 -3.78 14.32
CA VAL A 329 0.47 -5.22 14.27
C VAL A 329 -0.70 -5.87 13.55
N VAL A 330 -0.42 -6.63 12.50
CA VAL A 330 -1.44 -7.32 11.71
C VAL A 330 -1.80 -8.64 12.38
N LEU A 331 -3.08 -8.81 12.65
CA LEU A 331 -3.67 -10.10 13.01
C LEU A 331 -4.03 -10.83 11.73
N ALA A 332 -3.49 -12.01 11.54
CA ALA A 332 -3.73 -12.84 10.37
C ALA A 332 -4.34 -14.19 10.73
N ALA A 333 -5.14 -14.74 9.84
CA ALA A 333 -5.66 -16.08 9.97
C ALA A 333 -4.53 -17.11 9.92
N LYS A 334 -4.64 -18.21 10.67
CA LYS A 334 -3.68 -19.32 10.59
C LYS A 334 -3.58 -19.83 9.14
N GLY A 335 -2.39 -20.15 8.72
CA GLY A 335 -2.11 -20.59 7.34
C GLY A 335 -1.93 -19.47 6.31
N TYR A 336 -2.10 -18.19 6.68
CA TYR A 336 -1.74 -17.06 5.82
C TYR A 336 -0.22 -17.01 5.58
N PRO A 337 0.29 -16.71 4.36
CA PRO A 337 -0.45 -16.25 3.17
C PRO A 337 -0.96 -17.37 2.24
N GLU A 338 -0.57 -18.63 2.41
CA GLU A 338 -0.81 -19.70 1.46
C GLU A 338 -2.26 -20.21 1.49
N ARG A 339 -2.74 -20.61 2.69
CA ARG A 339 -4.07 -21.19 2.91
C ARG A 339 -4.71 -20.66 4.19
N PRO A 340 -5.19 -19.41 4.20
CA PRO A 340 -5.82 -18.85 5.39
C PRO A 340 -7.03 -19.66 5.86
N GLN A 341 -7.07 -19.97 7.15
CA GLN A 341 -8.19 -20.63 7.79
C GLN A 341 -9.21 -19.59 8.24
N THR A 342 -10.41 -19.64 7.68
CA THR A 342 -11.51 -18.74 8.06
C THR A 342 -12.27 -19.24 9.28
N GLY A 343 -13.10 -18.38 9.91
CA GLY A 343 -14.01 -18.74 10.99
C GLY A 343 -13.47 -18.51 12.41
N ALA A 344 -12.19 -18.21 12.61
CA ALA A 344 -11.67 -17.83 13.91
C ALA A 344 -12.39 -16.58 14.45
N ILE A 345 -12.75 -16.58 15.73
CA ILE A 345 -13.35 -15.42 16.39
C ILE A 345 -12.32 -14.27 16.45
N VAL A 346 -12.75 -13.08 16.07
CA VAL A 346 -11.96 -11.86 16.19
C VAL A 346 -12.29 -11.21 17.53
N PRO A 347 -11.35 -11.16 18.48
CA PRO A 347 -11.62 -10.60 19.80
C PRO A 347 -11.80 -9.09 19.73
N GLN A 348 -12.54 -8.53 20.69
CA GLN A 348 -12.51 -7.09 20.93
C GLN A 348 -11.17 -6.71 21.59
N ILE A 349 -10.49 -5.75 20.99
CA ILE A 349 -9.18 -5.29 21.46
C ILE A 349 -9.31 -3.84 21.93
N PRO A 350 -8.87 -3.49 23.16
CA PRO A 350 -8.98 -2.14 23.70
C PRO A 350 -7.91 -1.18 23.16
N LEU A 351 -7.65 -1.24 21.86
CA LEU A 351 -6.78 -0.37 21.09
C LEU A 351 -7.45 -0.03 19.75
N VAL A 352 -6.97 1.00 19.07
CA VAL A 352 -7.44 1.31 17.72
C VAL A 352 -7.22 0.10 16.83
N THR A 353 -8.30 -0.33 16.18
CA THR A 353 -8.28 -1.54 15.34
C THR A 353 -8.94 -1.25 14.00
N ASN A 354 -8.18 -1.44 12.93
CA ASN A 354 -8.70 -1.36 11.58
C ASN A 354 -8.96 -2.77 11.05
N TYR A 355 -10.20 -3.06 10.71
CA TYR A 355 -10.62 -4.39 10.27
C TYR A 355 -10.43 -4.57 8.75
N ALA A 356 -10.07 -5.80 8.35
CA ALA A 356 -9.86 -6.21 6.96
C ALA A 356 -10.77 -7.41 6.61
N GLY A 357 -10.22 -8.60 6.49
CA GLY A 357 -10.96 -9.80 6.14
C GLY A 357 -11.79 -10.33 7.31
N VAL A 358 -12.91 -9.67 7.62
CA VAL A 358 -13.84 -10.08 8.67
C VAL A 358 -15.27 -10.18 8.18
N LYS A 359 -16.06 -11.05 8.81
CA LYS A 359 -17.49 -11.22 8.56
C LYS A 359 -18.25 -11.40 9.88
N MET A 360 -19.39 -10.75 9.98
CA MET A 360 -20.28 -10.89 11.12
C MET A 360 -21.11 -12.17 11.04
N ALA A 361 -21.09 -12.95 12.09
CA ALA A 361 -21.99 -14.10 12.26
C ALA A 361 -22.47 -14.14 13.72
N ASN A 362 -23.77 -14.20 13.92
CA ASN A 362 -24.38 -14.24 15.27
C ASN A 362 -23.84 -13.14 16.20
N THR A 363 -23.76 -11.91 15.74
CA THR A 363 -23.25 -10.73 16.48
C THR A 363 -21.76 -10.77 16.87
N VAL A 364 -20.99 -11.73 16.33
CA VAL A 364 -19.55 -11.87 16.56
C VAL A 364 -18.81 -11.76 15.24
N LEU A 365 -17.69 -11.04 15.23
CA LEU A 365 -16.81 -10.98 14.08
C LEU A 365 -15.96 -12.24 13.96
N HIS A 366 -15.88 -12.78 12.76
CA HIS A 366 -15.07 -13.93 12.42
C HIS A 366 -14.09 -13.60 11.30
N ALA A 367 -12.89 -14.19 11.34
CA ALA A 367 -11.93 -14.11 10.25
C ALA A 367 -12.52 -14.68 8.96
N ASN A 368 -12.48 -13.89 7.89
CA ASN A 368 -12.99 -14.22 6.56
C ASN A 368 -11.99 -13.86 5.44
N GLY A 369 -10.70 -13.81 5.78
CA GLY A 369 -9.62 -13.47 4.87
C GLY A 369 -8.26 -13.82 5.47
N GLY A 370 -7.19 -13.49 4.75
CA GLY A 370 -5.83 -13.74 5.20
C GLY A 370 -5.42 -12.80 6.33
N ARG A 371 -5.40 -11.49 6.05
CA ARG A 371 -5.24 -10.45 7.08
C ARG A 371 -6.62 -10.09 7.61
N VAL A 372 -6.75 -10.07 8.92
CA VAL A 372 -8.03 -9.95 9.62
C VAL A 372 -8.24 -8.55 10.18
N ALA A 373 -7.21 -8.02 10.83
CA ALA A 373 -7.24 -6.67 11.39
C ALA A 373 -5.80 -6.15 11.58
N THR A 374 -5.66 -4.83 11.74
CA THR A 374 -4.43 -4.19 12.21
C THR A 374 -4.74 -3.50 13.53
N VAL A 375 -3.97 -3.83 14.57
CA VAL A 375 -4.08 -3.24 15.90
C VAL A 375 -2.98 -2.20 16.07
N ILE A 376 -3.35 -0.98 16.44
CA ILE A 376 -2.45 0.16 16.45
C ILE A 376 -2.27 0.68 17.87
N ALA A 377 -1.02 0.93 18.26
CA ALA A 377 -0.68 1.72 19.43
C ALA A 377 0.33 2.82 19.06
N HIS A 378 0.34 3.90 19.79
CA HIS A 378 1.29 4.99 19.62
C HIS A 378 1.84 5.46 20.97
N ASP A 379 3.05 5.98 20.95
CA ASP A 379 3.71 6.60 22.10
C ASP A 379 4.88 7.48 21.61
N LYS A 380 5.49 8.25 22.52
CA LYS A 380 6.61 9.17 22.22
C LYS A 380 7.85 8.51 21.57
N ASN A 381 7.98 7.21 21.65
CA ASN A 381 9.05 6.46 20.95
C ASN A 381 8.58 5.05 20.56
N VAL A 382 9.30 4.44 19.63
CA VAL A 382 8.95 3.15 19.05
C VAL A 382 8.89 2.02 20.06
N LYS A 383 9.78 2.00 21.05
CA LYS A 383 9.82 0.95 22.07
C LYS A 383 8.57 0.97 22.94
N LEU A 384 8.15 2.14 23.41
CA LEU A 384 6.95 2.28 24.23
C LEU A 384 5.68 1.95 23.42
N ALA A 385 5.60 2.37 22.16
CA ALA A 385 4.48 2.02 21.28
C ALA A 385 4.43 0.50 21.04
N GLN A 386 5.58 -0.15 20.80
CA GLN A 386 5.71 -1.59 20.66
C GLN A 386 5.27 -2.33 21.94
N GLU A 387 5.80 -1.93 23.09
CA GLU A 387 5.43 -2.51 24.40
C GLU A 387 3.91 -2.37 24.65
N LYS A 388 3.33 -1.24 24.30
CA LYS A 388 1.90 -0.96 24.48
C LYS A 388 1.01 -1.88 23.66
N VAL A 389 1.33 -2.11 22.38
CA VAL A 389 0.54 -3.01 21.53
C VAL A 389 0.68 -4.47 21.98
N TYR A 390 1.89 -4.94 22.28
CA TYR A 390 2.09 -6.32 22.70
C TYR A 390 1.58 -6.61 24.10
N ASN A 391 1.66 -5.67 25.04
CA ASN A 391 1.03 -5.84 26.38
C ASN A 391 -0.47 -6.12 26.31
N VAL A 392 -1.15 -5.68 25.26
CA VAL A 392 -2.56 -5.97 25.02
C VAL A 392 -2.71 -7.28 24.26
N LEU A 393 -1.99 -7.46 23.15
CA LEU A 393 -2.12 -8.63 22.28
C LEU A 393 -1.77 -9.94 23.02
N ASP A 394 -0.68 -9.97 23.79
CA ASP A 394 -0.22 -11.15 24.52
C ASP A 394 -1.18 -11.58 25.64
N LYS A 395 -2.04 -10.66 26.11
CA LYS A 395 -3.08 -10.94 27.12
C LYS A 395 -4.44 -11.23 26.52
N THR A 396 -4.60 -11.07 25.20
CA THR A 396 -5.87 -11.29 24.51
C THR A 396 -5.91 -12.70 23.92
N PRO A 397 -6.73 -13.62 24.46
CA PRO A 397 -6.87 -14.96 23.90
C PRO A 397 -7.45 -14.89 22.49
N MET A 398 -6.75 -15.46 21.49
CA MET A 398 -7.23 -15.48 20.10
C MET A 398 -6.67 -16.68 19.33
N ASP A 399 -7.42 -17.11 18.33
CA ASP A 399 -6.99 -18.14 17.38
C ASP A 399 -6.50 -17.51 16.05
N LEU A 400 -5.74 -16.42 16.16
CA LEU A 400 -5.11 -15.69 15.07
C LEU A 400 -3.60 -15.68 15.29
N GLN A 401 -2.84 -15.41 14.21
CA GLN A 401 -1.38 -15.29 14.29
C GLN A 401 -0.96 -13.83 14.05
N TYR A 402 0.13 -13.43 14.70
CA TYR A 402 0.78 -12.14 14.49
C TYR A 402 2.28 -12.27 14.75
N ARG A 403 3.07 -11.29 14.30
CA ARG A 403 4.49 -11.18 14.61
C ARG A 403 4.70 -10.48 15.95
N HIS A 404 5.70 -10.91 16.72
CA HIS A 404 6.05 -10.34 18.03
C HIS A 404 7.17 -9.31 17.97
N ASP A 405 7.69 -9.01 16.76
CA ASP A 405 8.86 -8.19 16.56
C ASP A 405 8.67 -6.99 15.63
N ILE A 406 7.42 -6.58 15.37
CA ILE A 406 7.14 -5.40 14.52
C ILE A 406 7.89 -4.17 15.06
N ALA A 407 8.55 -3.42 14.19
CA ALA A 407 9.42 -2.28 14.47
C ALA A 407 10.77 -2.63 15.15
N TYR A 408 11.17 -3.91 15.18
CA TYR A 408 12.41 -4.35 15.82
C TYR A 408 13.66 -3.64 15.28
N GLN A 409 13.68 -3.27 13.99
CA GLN A 409 14.82 -2.58 13.38
C GLN A 409 15.01 -1.19 13.99
N ALA A 410 13.92 -0.50 14.32
CA ALA A 410 13.99 0.83 14.94
C ALA A 410 14.30 0.77 16.44
N VAL A 411 13.95 -0.32 17.12
CA VAL A 411 14.28 -0.51 18.54
C VAL A 411 15.79 -0.79 18.75
N LYS A 412 16.44 -1.39 17.74
CA LYS A 412 17.88 -1.71 17.77
C LYS A 412 18.79 -0.54 17.39
N LYS A 413 18.24 0.50 16.79
CA LYS A 413 18.94 1.74 16.37
C LYS A 413 18.71 2.89 17.35
#